data_711f04c987fceb367bd3caaf5f04a098
#
_entry.id   711f04c987fceb367bd3caaf5f04a098
#
_cell.length_a   1.000
_cell.length_b   1.000
_cell.length_c   1.000
_cell.angle_alpha   90.00
_cell.angle_beta   90.00
_cell.angle_gamma   90.00
#
_symmetry.space_group_name_H-M   'P 1'
#
loop_
_entity.id
_entity.type
_entity.pdbx_description
1 polymer ?
#
loop_
_entity_poly.entity_id
_entity_poly.type
_entity_poly.pdbx_seq_one_letter_code
_entity_poly.pdbx_strand_id
1 'polypeptide(L)'
;MGKLDGRVVLVTGAARGQGEQEARLFAAEGARVVVADVLVEQGEALAKELGAETARFVRLDVGSEEGWAEAVGVARDAFGKIDGLVNNAGILRFNELVNTPLAEFEQVVRVNMTGAFLGIRAVAPEIEAAGGGTIVNTSSYTGLTGMPLVGAYAATKHAVLGLTKVAAMELAGKGVRVNAICPGAIDTAMSNPALLDLDADLSTSDAALDAYYRKLVPMGRIGRPEEVAALALFLTGEDSSYITGQPFVIDGGWLAGVSPF
;
A
#
# COMPACT_ATOMS: atom_id res chain seq x y z
N MET A 1 -8.23 20.95 13.64
CA MET A 1 -8.98 19.86 12.99
C MET A 1 -8.02 19.18 12.04
N GLY A 2 -7.81 17.87 12.22
CA GLY A 2 -6.96 17.09 11.33
C GLY A 2 -7.63 16.88 9.97
N LYS A 3 -6.85 16.52 8.95
CA LYS A 3 -7.35 16.30 7.57
C LYS A 3 -8.29 15.10 7.45
N LEU A 4 -8.27 14.17 8.41
CA LEU A 4 -9.09 12.97 8.45
C LEU A 4 -9.99 12.87 9.68
N ASP A 5 -10.31 14.01 10.32
CA ASP A 5 -11.19 14.03 11.49
C ASP A 5 -12.50 13.29 11.23
N GLY A 6 -12.80 12.28 12.09
CA GLY A 6 -14.01 11.47 12.02
C GLY A 6 -14.02 10.40 10.94
N ARG A 7 -12.95 10.25 10.14
CA ARG A 7 -12.78 9.15 9.16
C ARG A 7 -12.38 7.86 9.85
N VAL A 8 -12.83 6.74 9.30
CA VAL A 8 -12.41 5.38 9.70
C VAL A 8 -11.74 4.73 8.50
N VAL A 9 -10.43 4.48 8.61
CA VAL A 9 -9.62 3.98 7.49
C VAL A 9 -9.01 2.63 7.84
N LEU A 10 -9.23 1.63 6.98
CA LEU A 10 -8.56 0.34 7.05
C LEU A 10 -7.29 0.38 6.22
N VAL A 11 -6.13 0.07 6.84
CA VAL A 11 -4.83 0.03 6.18
C VAL A 11 -4.28 -1.39 6.23
N THR A 12 -3.99 -1.98 5.07
CA THR A 12 -3.42 -3.33 4.98
C THR A 12 -1.90 -3.30 4.89
N GLY A 13 -1.22 -4.34 5.43
CA GLY A 13 0.24 -4.35 5.53
C GLY A 13 0.73 -3.23 6.47
N ALA A 14 -0.06 -2.94 7.52
CA ALA A 14 0.13 -1.77 8.36
C ALA A 14 1.05 -2.01 9.57
N ALA A 15 1.56 -3.22 9.76
CA ALA A 15 2.42 -3.52 10.91
C ALA A 15 3.87 -2.99 10.78
N ARG A 16 4.28 -2.59 9.57
CA ARG A 16 5.61 -2.04 9.29
C ARG A 16 5.67 -1.24 7.99
N GLY A 17 6.78 -0.51 7.79
CA GLY A 17 7.11 0.17 6.53
C GLY A 17 6.11 1.25 6.14
N GLN A 18 5.69 1.29 4.86
CA GLN A 18 4.78 2.32 4.35
C GLN A 18 3.43 2.30 5.08
N GLY A 19 2.82 1.12 5.24
CA GLY A 19 1.52 0.99 5.89
C GLY A 19 1.53 1.39 7.36
N GLU A 20 2.62 1.17 8.08
CA GLU A 20 2.80 1.68 9.45
C GLU A 20 2.80 3.20 9.46
N GLN A 21 3.55 3.86 8.57
CA GLN A 21 3.62 5.31 8.51
C GLN A 21 2.29 5.93 8.05
N GLU A 22 1.56 5.26 7.15
CA GLU A 22 0.20 5.63 6.78
C GLU A 22 -0.75 5.59 7.99
N ALA A 23 -0.72 4.48 8.76
CA ALA A 23 -1.54 4.33 9.96
C ALA A 23 -1.22 5.40 11.03
N ARG A 24 0.06 5.67 11.28
CA ARG A 24 0.53 6.70 12.21
C ARG A 24 0.09 8.10 11.79
N LEU A 25 0.31 8.46 10.53
CA LEU A 25 -0.04 9.77 10.01
C LEU A 25 -1.55 9.99 10.00
N PHE A 26 -2.33 8.98 9.59
CA PHE A 26 -3.79 9.07 9.56
C PHE A 26 -4.37 9.24 10.97
N ALA A 27 -3.84 8.51 11.96
CA ALA A 27 -4.20 8.68 13.36
C ALA A 27 -3.87 10.09 13.88
N ALA A 28 -2.69 10.62 13.55
CA ALA A 28 -2.29 11.98 13.91
C ALA A 28 -3.18 13.05 13.27
N GLU A 29 -3.75 12.75 12.09
CA GLU A 29 -4.67 13.62 11.35
C GLU A 29 -6.16 13.37 11.72
N GLY A 30 -6.43 12.68 12.83
CA GLY A 30 -7.75 12.53 13.41
C GLY A 30 -8.58 11.35 12.92
N ALA A 31 -8.01 10.46 12.12
CA ALA A 31 -8.69 9.23 11.71
C ALA A 31 -8.68 8.18 12.84
N ARG A 32 -9.70 7.33 12.84
CA ARG A 32 -9.65 6.02 13.47
C ARG A 32 -9.11 5.01 12.47
N VAL A 33 -8.16 4.17 12.88
CA VAL A 33 -7.41 3.30 11.96
C VAL A 33 -7.59 1.84 12.33
N VAL A 34 -7.95 1.02 11.34
CA VAL A 34 -7.85 -0.44 11.46
C VAL A 34 -6.50 -0.87 10.88
N VAL A 35 -5.61 -1.29 11.76
CA VAL A 35 -4.27 -1.81 11.45
C VAL A 35 -4.43 -3.28 11.07
N ALA A 36 -4.38 -3.59 9.77
CA ALA A 36 -4.59 -4.94 9.27
C ALA A 36 -3.28 -5.53 8.72
N ASP A 37 -2.83 -6.67 9.28
CA ASP A 37 -1.58 -7.33 8.88
C ASP A 37 -1.58 -8.80 9.29
N VAL A 38 -0.68 -9.60 8.69
CA VAL A 38 -0.37 -10.96 9.14
C VAL A 38 0.63 -10.98 10.31
N LEU A 39 1.37 -9.89 10.53
CA LEU A 39 2.38 -9.72 11.57
C LEU A 39 1.70 -9.26 12.87
N VAL A 40 1.21 -10.25 13.65
CA VAL A 40 0.35 -10.02 14.82
C VAL A 40 1.04 -9.15 15.87
N GLU A 41 2.24 -9.53 16.30
CA GLU A 41 2.94 -8.84 17.40
C GLU A 41 3.20 -7.36 17.08
N GLN A 42 3.67 -7.07 15.86
CA GLN A 42 3.97 -5.71 15.42
C GLN A 42 2.68 -4.89 15.24
N GLY A 43 1.64 -5.50 14.65
CA GLY A 43 0.37 -4.82 14.45
C GLY A 43 -0.36 -4.50 15.76
N GLU A 44 -0.36 -5.43 16.72
CA GLU A 44 -0.90 -5.18 18.07
C GLU A 44 -0.11 -4.10 18.81
N ALA A 45 1.23 -4.12 18.69
CA ALA A 45 2.08 -3.09 19.30
C ALA A 45 1.75 -1.70 18.74
N LEU A 46 1.62 -1.56 17.42
CA LEU A 46 1.24 -0.31 16.77
C LEU A 46 -0.15 0.16 17.21
N ALA A 47 -1.15 -0.72 17.17
CA ALA A 47 -2.51 -0.36 17.58
C ALA A 47 -2.57 0.07 19.06
N LYS A 48 -1.82 -0.60 19.92
CA LYS A 48 -1.69 -0.22 21.35
C LYS A 48 -1.03 1.15 21.53
N GLU A 49 0.03 1.43 20.77
CA GLU A 49 0.73 2.73 20.80
C GLU A 49 -0.19 3.87 20.35
N LEU A 50 -0.96 3.66 19.27
CA LEU A 50 -1.92 4.66 18.76
C LEU A 50 -3.11 4.87 19.69
N GLY A 51 -3.38 3.93 20.60
CA GLY A 51 -4.43 4.02 21.61
C GLY A 51 -5.77 3.43 21.19
N ALA A 52 -6.48 2.87 22.17
CA ALA A 52 -7.69 2.11 21.94
C ALA A 52 -8.87 2.90 21.34
N GLU A 53 -8.93 4.22 21.53
CA GLU A 53 -9.96 5.08 20.92
C GLU A 53 -9.64 5.41 19.45
N THR A 54 -8.38 5.21 19.04
CA THR A 54 -7.85 5.61 17.73
C THR A 54 -7.62 4.42 16.82
N ALA A 55 -7.14 3.29 17.34
CA ALA A 55 -6.74 2.16 16.50
C ALA A 55 -7.24 0.82 17.02
N ARG A 56 -7.44 -0.12 16.08
CA ARG A 56 -7.66 -1.55 16.33
C ARG A 56 -6.77 -2.37 15.41
N PHE A 57 -6.22 -3.43 15.93
CA PHE A 57 -5.52 -4.42 15.12
C PHE A 57 -6.49 -5.54 14.70
N VAL A 58 -6.31 -6.05 13.49
CA VAL A 58 -6.91 -7.28 13.01
C VAL A 58 -5.88 -8.08 12.22
N ARG A 59 -5.79 -9.38 12.51
CA ARG A 59 -4.96 -10.28 11.70
C ARG A 59 -5.64 -10.50 10.36
N LEU A 60 -5.00 -10.07 9.26
CA LEU A 60 -5.54 -10.20 7.91
C LEU A 60 -4.51 -10.79 6.95
N ASP A 61 -4.78 -11.99 6.42
CA ASP A 61 -4.23 -12.43 5.14
C ASP A 61 -5.12 -11.85 4.04
N VAL A 62 -4.61 -10.88 3.29
CA VAL A 62 -5.37 -10.20 2.23
C VAL A 62 -5.84 -11.14 1.10
N GLY A 63 -5.25 -12.34 0.98
CA GLY A 63 -5.70 -13.36 0.04
C GLY A 63 -6.87 -14.22 0.56
N SER A 64 -7.47 -13.92 1.74
CA SER A 64 -8.58 -14.66 2.34
C SER A 64 -9.86 -13.83 2.34
N GLU A 65 -10.94 -14.36 1.75
CA GLU A 65 -12.27 -13.73 1.80
C GLU A 65 -12.82 -13.66 3.22
N GLU A 66 -12.63 -14.74 4.01
CA GLU A 66 -13.06 -14.82 5.40
C GLU A 66 -12.29 -13.76 6.25
N GLY A 67 -10.98 -13.61 6.00
CA GLY A 67 -10.18 -12.59 6.68
C GLY A 67 -10.68 -11.16 6.41
N TRP A 68 -11.11 -10.88 5.20
CA TRP A 68 -11.70 -9.59 4.87
C TRP A 68 -13.05 -9.37 5.57
N ALA A 69 -13.90 -10.40 5.66
CA ALA A 69 -15.17 -10.32 6.39
C ALA A 69 -14.93 -10.01 7.89
N GLU A 70 -13.92 -10.66 8.49
CA GLU A 70 -13.50 -10.38 9.87
C GLU A 70 -12.99 -8.95 10.03
N ALA A 71 -12.13 -8.48 9.13
CA ALA A 71 -11.57 -7.13 9.20
C ALA A 71 -12.66 -6.04 9.09
N VAL A 72 -13.64 -6.23 8.21
CA VAL A 72 -14.82 -5.37 8.13
C VAL A 72 -15.62 -5.40 9.43
N GLY A 73 -15.85 -6.59 9.99
CA GLY A 73 -16.54 -6.77 11.28
C GLY A 73 -15.86 -5.99 12.41
N VAL A 74 -14.54 -6.17 12.58
CA VAL A 74 -13.76 -5.43 13.60
C VAL A 74 -13.89 -3.91 13.44
N ALA A 75 -13.83 -3.40 12.22
CA ALA A 75 -13.97 -1.96 11.96
C ALA A 75 -15.36 -1.44 12.34
N ARG A 76 -16.42 -2.16 11.98
CA ARG A 76 -17.81 -1.81 12.30
C ARG A 76 -18.10 -1.85 13.78
N ASP A 77 -17.63 -2.91 14.46
CA ASP A 77 -17.84 -3.10 15.89
C ASP A 77 -17.09 -2.04 16.72
N ALA A 78 -15.88 -1.68 16.30
CA ALA A 78 -15.05 -0.73 17.02
C ALA A 78 -15.42 0.74 16.74
N PHE A 79 -15.76 1.06 15.48
CA PHE A 79 -15.86 2.44 15.01
C PHE A 79 -17.17 2.78 14.28
N GLY A 80 -18.04 1.80 14.07
CA GLY A 80 -19.40 1.99 13.52
C GLY A 80 -19.48 2.13 12.00
N LYS A 81 -18.35 2.33 11.29
CA LYS A 81 -18.31 2.51 9.83
C LYS A 81 -16.92 2.19 9.27
N ILE A 82 -16.82 2.16 7.94
CA ILE A 82 -15.56 2.31 7.19
C ILE A 82 -15.81 3.31 6.07
N ASP A 83 -14.98 4.33 5.95
CA ASP A 83 -15.05 5.30 4.85
C ASP A 83 -13.69 5.52 4.15
N GLY A 84 -12.71 4.67 4.43
CA GLY A 84 -11.44 4.64 3.73
C GLY A 84 -10.77 3.28 3.73
N LEU A 85 -10.11 2.94 2.62
CA LEU A 85 -9.27 1.74 2.47
C LEU A 85 -7.93 2.12 1.85
N VAL A 86 -6.84 1.63 2.45
CA VAL A 86 -5.52 1.62 1.82
C VAL A 86 -5.08 0.17 1.60
N ASN A 87 -5.13 -0.27 0.35
CA ASN A 87 -4.60 -1.56 -0.09
C ASN A 87 -3.08 -1.44 -0.27
N ASN A 88 -2.34 -1.46 0.85
CA ASN A 88 -0.87 -1.34 0.83
C ASN A 88 -0.17 -2.69 0.91
N ALA A 89 -0.77 -3.73 1.50
CA ALA A 89 -0.16 -5.05 1.62
C ALA A 89 0.39 -5.58 0.30
N GLY A 90 1.60 -6.12 0.33
CA GLY A 90 2.24 -6.71 -0.84
C GLY A 90 3.51 -7.46 -0.49
N ILE A 91 3.92 -8.33 -1.41
CA ILE A 91 5.19 -9.07 -1.35
C ILE A 91 5.95 -8.90 -2.66
N LEU A 92 7.26 -8.94 -2.57
CA LEU A 92 8.19 -8.92 -3.69
C LEU A 92 9.02 -10.20 -3.69
N ARG A 93 9.27 -10.75 -4.87
CA ARG A 93 10.18 -11.87 -5.10
C ARG A 93 11.06 -11.55 -6.30
N PHE A 94 12.31 -11.94 -6.22
CA PHE A 94 13.29 -11.71 -7.27
C PHE A 94 13.63 -13.03 -7.96
N ASN A 95 13.26 -13.14 -9.22
CA ASN A 95 13.60 -14.26 -10.09
C ASN A 95 13.60 -13.83 -11.55
N GLU A 96 14.46 -14.44 -12.37
CA GLU A 96 14.31 -14.34 -13.82
C GLU A 96 12.94 -14.91 -14.22
N LEU A 97 12.28 -14.25 -15.16
CA LEU A 97 10.90 -14.61 -15.56
C LEU A 97 10.78 -16.09 -15.97
N VAL A 98 11.78 -16.58 -16.72
CA VAL A 98 11.81 -17.96 -17.22
C VAL A 98 12.10 -19.00 -16.13
N ASN A 99 12.68 -18.58 -15.02
CA ASN A 99 13.06 -19.43 -13.91
C ASN A 99 12.09 -19.29 -12.69
N THR A 100 11.10 -18.40 -12.79
CA THR A 100 10.12 -18.19 -11.69
C THR A 100 9.26 -19.44 -11.51
N PRO A 101 9.26 -20.11 -10.34
CA PRO A 101 8.38 -21.22 -10.07
C PRO A 101 6.91 -20.77 -10.09
N LEU A 102 6.02 -21.59 -10.65
CA LEU A 102 4.59 -21.27 -10.73
C LEU A 102 3.99 -20.95 -9.35
N ALA A 103 4.35 -21.74 -8.33
CA ALA A 103 3.85 -21.53 -6.95
C ALA A 103 4.27 -20.16 -6.38
N GLU A 104 5.48 -19.68 -6.71
CA GLU A 104 5.94 -18.34 -6.32
C GLU A 104 5.15 -17.25 -7.06
N PHE A 105 4.96 -17.41 -8.37
CA PHE A 105 4.14 -16.51 -9.18
C PHE A 105 2.72 -16.42 -8.60
N GLU A 106 2.07 -17.55 -8.33
CA GLU A 106 0.74 -17.64 -7.75
C GLU A 106 0.67 -16.99 -6.36
N GLN A 107 1.70 -17.16 -5.52
CA GLN A 107 1.78 -16.50 -4.22
C GLN A 107 1.79 -14.96 -4.37
N VAL A 108 2.59 -14.42 -5.30
CA VAL A 108 2.65 -12.99 -5.56
C VAL A 108 1.32 -12.47 -6.09
N VAL A 109 0.68 -13.21 -7.02
CA VAL A 109 -0.66 -12.88 -7.55
C VAL A 109 -1.70 -12.88 -6.43
N ARG A 110 -1.71 -13.91 -5.59
CA ARG A 110 -2.67 -14.04 -4.48
C ARG A 110 -2.59 -12.86 -3.52
N VAL A 111 -1.40 -12.47 -3.12
CA VAL A 111 -1.24 -11.36 -2.16
C VAL A 111 -1.48 -10.01 -2.84
N ASN A 112 -0.77 -9.71 -3.93
CA ASN A 112 -0.71 -8.35 -4.46
C ASN A 112 -1.93 -7.98 -5.32
N MET A 113 -2.46 -8.93 -6.11
CA MET A 113 -3.56 -8.67 -7.05
C MET A 113 -4.90 -9.12 -6.46
N THR A 114 -5.01 -10.41 -6.07
CA THR A 114 -6.25 -10.93 -5.49
C THR A 114 -6.57 -10.23 -4.18
N GLY A 115 -5.56 -9.96 -3.35
CA GLY A 115 -5.74 -9.22 -2.10
C GLY A 115 -6.32 -7.82 -2.31
N ALA A 116 -5.79 -7.05 -3.27
CA ALA A 116 -6.33 -5.73 -3.60
C ALA A 116 -7.77 -5.80 -4.15
N PHE A 117 -8.07 -6.80 -5.01
CA PHE A 117 -9.42 -7.05 -5.50
C PHE A 117 -10.39 -7.37 -4.36
N LEU A 118 -10.01 -8.28 -3.46
CA LEU A 118 -10.84 -8.66 -2.31
C LEU A 118 -11.10 -7.47 -1.38
N GLY A 119 -10.08 -6.63 -1.17
CA GLY A 119 -10.20 -5.40 -0.38
C GLY A 119 -11.21 -4.43 -0.99
N ILE A 120 -11.11 -4.15 -2.29
CA ILE A 120 -12.09 -3.31 -2.98
C ILE A 120 -13.49 -3.91 -2.84
N ARG A 121 -13.65 -5.22 -3.10
CA ARG A 121 -14.94 -5.93 -3.05
C ARG A 121 -15.57 -5.92 -1.66
N ALA A 122 -14.76 -6.10 -0.62
CA ALA A 122 -15.26 -6.17 0.76
C ALA A 122 -15.59 -4.80 1.35
N VAL A 123 -14.79 -3.77 1.02
CA VAL A 123 -14.85 -2.47 1.70
C VAL A 123 -15.65 -1.42 0.91
N ALA A 124 -15.72 -1.50 -0.42
CA ALA A 124 -16.46 -0.51 -1.21
C ALA A 124 -17.95 -0.38 -0.81
N PRO A 125 -18.69 -1.47 -0.52
CA PRO A 125 -20.07 -1.36 -0.03
C PRO A 125 -20.19 -0.66 1.33
N GLU A 126 -19.21 -0.82 2.21
CA GLU A 126 -19.16 -0.15 3.51
C GLU A 126 -18.92 1.35 3.35
N ILE A 127 -18.01 1.72 2.43
CA ILE A 127 -17.73 3.13 2.11
C ILE A 127 -18.97 3.80 1.50
N GLU A 128 -19.67 3.11 0.58
CA GLU A 128 -20.93 3.59 0.02
C GLU A 128 -21.99 3.80 1.12
N ALA A 129 -22.14 2.83 2.03
CA ALA A 129 -23.07 2.91 3.17
C ALA A 129 -22.72 4.04 4.15
N ALA A 130 -21.43 4.39 4.28
CA ALA A 130 -20.97 5.53 5.08
C ALA A 130 -21.24 6.90 4.41
N GLY A 131 -21.79 6.92 3.20
CA GLY A 131 -22.07 8.14 2.43
C GLY A 131 -20.96 8.58 1.49
N GLY A 132 -20.00 7.71 1.21
CA GLY A 132 -18.86 7.95 0.34
C GLY A 132 -17.52 7.93 1.07
N GLY A 133 -16.43 7.99 0.28
CA GLY A 133 -15.09 7.94 0.84
C GLY A 133 -14.01 7.60 -0.19
N THR A 134 -12.97 6.85 0.22
CA THR A 134 -11.79 6.69 -0.62
C THR A 134 -11.19 5.30 -0.56
N ILE A 135 -10.65 4.85 -1.68
CA ILE A 135 -9.79 3.68 -1.78
C ILE A 135 -8.45 4.12 -2.40
N VAL A 136 -7.35 3.84 -1.72
CA VAL A 136 -6.00 4.07 -2.22
C VAL A 136 -5.31 2.72 -2.40
N ASN A 137 -4.90 2.41 -3.62
CA ASN A 137 -4.22 1.16 -3.94
C ASN A 137 -2.71 1.41 -4.10
N THR A 138 -1.86 0.67 -3.41
CA THR A 138 -0.42 0.75 -3.59
C THR A 138 0.02 -0.13 -4.76
N SER A 139 0.26 0.50 -5.91
CA SER A 139 0.92 -0.10 -7.05
C SER A 139 2.46 -0.03 -6.89
N SER A 140 3.17 0.35 -7.91
CA SER A 140 4.61 0.57 -7.96
C SER A 140 4.95 1.34 -9.24
N TYR A 141 6.15 1.93 -9.31
CA TYR A 141 6.69 2.38 -10.59
C TYR A 141 6.78 1.22 -11.60
N THR A 142 7.00 -0.03 -11.12
CA THR A 142 6.97 -1.23 -11.97
C THR A 142 5.56 -1.62 -12.44
N GLY A 143 4.52 -0.98 -11.97
CA GLY A 143 3.16 -1.04 -12.53
C GLY A 143 2.99 -0.19 -13.79
N LEU A 144 3.96 0.68 -14.10
CA LEU A 144 3.99 1.56 -15.27
C LEU A 144 5.12 1.23 -16.25
N THR A 145 6.11 0.45 -15.81
CA THR A 145 7.25 0.01 -16.63
C THR A 145 7.71 -1.38 -16.22
N GLY A 146 8.62 -1.98 -16.98
CA GLY A 146 9.26 -3.24 -16.63
C GLY A 146 10.54 -3.04 -15.79
N MET A 147 10.85 -4.04 -14.97
CA MET A 147 12.14 -4.18 -14.31
C MET A 147 12.54 -5.65 -14.38
N PRO A 148 13.79 -5.97 -14.77
CA PRO A 148 14.30 -7.36 -14.70
C PRO A 148 14.14 -7.96 -13.30
N LEU A 149 14.03 -9.27 -13.20
CA LEU A 149 13.95 -10.08 -12.00
C LEU A 149 12.66 -9.95 -11.17
N VAL A 150 11.73 -9.05 -11.51
CA VAL A 150 10.50 -8.84 -10.74
C VAL A 150 9.24 -9.08 -11.58
N GLY A 151 9.27 -10.04 -12.50
CA GLY A 151 8.20 -10.27 -13.47
C GLY A 151 6.82 -10.49 -12.86
N ALA A 152 6.71 -11.38 -11.86
CA ALA A 152 5.46 -11.63 -11.14
C ALA A 152 4.94 -10.38 -10.42
N TYR A 153 5.83 -9.68 -9.73
CA TYR A 153 5.50 -8.44 -9.03
C TYR A 153 5.01 -7.35 -9.99
N ALA A 154 5.76 -7.08 -11.06
CA ALA A 154 5.40 -6.08 -12.06
C ALA A 154 4.03 -6.39 -12.69
N ALA A 155 3.76 -7.65 -13.05
CA ALA A 155 2.45 -8.07 -13.57
C ALA A 155 1.31 -7.73 -12.59
N THR A 156 1.48 -8.03 -11.31
CA THR A 156 0.46 -7.71 -10.28
C THR A 156 0.27 -6.21 -10.10
N LYS A 157 1.35 -5.41 -10.17
CA LYS A 157 1.26 -3.95 -9.99
C LYS A 157 0.62 -3.24 -11.20
N HIS A 158 0.78 -3.77 -12.42
CA HIS A 158 0.00 -3.36 -13.59
C HIS A 158 -1.50 -3.71 -13.40
N ALA A 159 -1.81 -4.92 -12.91
CA ALA A 159 -3.18 -5.33 -12.66
C ALA A 159 -3.88 -4.44 -11.63
N VAL A 160 -3.18 -4.01 -10.56
CA VAL A 160 -3.71 -3.07 -9.56
C VAL A 160 -4.11 -1.73 -10.20
N LEU A 161 -3.37 -1.22 -11.18
CA LEU A 161 -3.77 -0.02 -11.92
C LEU A 161 -5.03 -0.24 -12.76
N GLY A 162 -5.20 -1.43 -13.35
CA GLY A 162 -6.43 -1.82 -14.02
C GLY A 162 -7.63 -1.84 -13.06
N LEU A 163 -7.50 -2.51 -11.91
CA LEU A 163 -8.52 -2.54 -10.87
C LEU A 163 -8.88 -1.13 -10.37
N THR A 164 -7.88 -0.27 -10.17
CA THR A 164 -8.08 1.13 -9.75
C THR A 164 -8.97 1.90 -10.72
N LYS A 165 -8.70 1.79 -12.02
CA LYS A 165 -9.47 2.50 -13.06
C LYS A 165 -10.91 2.01 -13.15
N VAL A 166 -11.11 0.67 -13.14
CA VAL A 166 -12.45 0.08 -13.20
C VAL A 166 -13.26 0.46 -11.96
N ALA A 167 -12.69 0.26 -10.77
CA ALA A 167 -13.35 0.61 -9.51
C ALA A 167 -13.68 2.11 -9.41
N ALA A 168 -12.79 2.98 -9.90
CA ALA A 168 -13.05 4.42 -9.94
C ALA A 168 -14.28 4.75 -10.80
N MET A 169 -14.44 4.13 -11.95
CA MET A 169 -15.58 4.35 -12.86
C MET A 169 -16.90 3.81 -12.26
N GLU A 170 -16.86 2.62 -11.66
CA GLU A 170 -18.06 1.97 -11.11
C GLU A 170 -18.54 2.61 -9.80
N LEU A 171 -17.63 3.20 -9.02
CA LEU A 171 -17.91 3.70 -7.68
C LEU A 171 -18.03 5.22 -7.59
N ALA A 172 -17.64 5.98 -8.64
CA ALA A 172 -17.72 7.44 -8.61
C ALA A 172 -19.14 7.98 -8.34
N GLY A 173 -20.16 7.38 -8.98
CA GLY A 173 -21.56 7.73 -8.75
C GLY A 173 -22.10 7.40 -7.35
N LYS A 174 -21.33 6.65 -6.57
CA LYS A 174 -21.61 6.26 -5.18
C LYS A 174 -20.80 7.09 -4.16
N GLY A 175 -20.14 8.14 -4.63
CA GLY A 175 -19.33 9.01 -3.79
C GLY A 175 -17.98 8.42 -3.36
N VAL A 176 -17.50 7.36 -4.03
CA VAL A 176 -16.23 6.71 -3.69
C VAL A 176 -15.17 7.05 -4.74
N ARG A 177 -14.06 7.63 -4.31
CA ARG A 177 -12.88 7.88 -5.14
C ARG A 177 -11.88 6.73 -5.00
N VAL A 178 -11.30 6.30 -6.11
CA VAL A 178 -10.31 5.22 -6.12
C VAL A 178 -9.07 5.67 -6.89
N ASN A 179 -7.92 5.72 -6.24
CA ASN A 179 -6.65 6.12 -6.87
C ASN A 179 -5.53 5.13 -6.53
N ALA A 180 -4.43 5.22 -7.24
CA ALA A 180 -3.25 4.42 -6.96
C ALA A 180 -2.02 5.28 -6.66
N ILE A 181 -1.18 4.81 -5.74
CA ILE A 181 0.17 5.32 -5.53
C ILE A 181 1.15 4.37 -6.22
N CYS A 182 2.14 4.93 -6.91
CA CYS A 182 3.19 4.20 -7.62
C CYS A 182 4.57 4.57 -7.04
N PRO A 183 4.97 4.00 -5.90
CA PRO A 183 6.26 4.30 -5.30
C PRO A 183 7.42 3.78 -6.15
N GLY A 184 8.55 4.49 -6.12
CA GLY A 184 9.86 3.99 -6.53
C GLY A 184 10.51 3.17 -5.43
N ALA A 185 11.83 3.33 -5.26
CA ALA A 185 12.55 2.76 -4.14
C ALA A 185 12.23 3.53 -2.85
N ILE A 186 11.64 2.85 -1.89
CA ILE A 186 11.30 3.40 -0.57
C ILE A 186 12.03 2.56 0.49
N ASP A 187 12.64 3.22 1.47
CA ASP A 187 13.40 2.60 2.55
C ASP A 187 12.50 1.76 3.45
N THR A 188 12.43 0.48 3.14
CA THR A 188 11.64 -0.53 3.85
C THR A 188 12.35 -1.87 3.78
N ALA A 189 11.94 -2.84 4.58
CA ALA A 189 12.45 -4.20 4.48
C ALA A 189 12.28 -4.84 3.08
N MET A 190 11.31 -4.37 2.28
CA MET A 190 11.10 -4.86 0.91
C MET A 190 12.17 -4.38 -0.07
N SER A 191 12.78 -3.24 0.18
CA SER A 191 13.74 -2.57 -0.72
C SER A 191 15.19 -2.89 -0.40
N ASN A 192 15.45 -3.82 0.53
CA ASN A 192 16.81 -4.21 0.89
C ASN A 192 17.48 -4.94 -0.30
N PRO A 193 18.61 -4.44 -0.85
CA PRO A 193 19.34 -5.08 -1.94
C PRO A 193 19.88 -6.45 -1.61
N ALA A 194 20.06 -6.79 -0.34
CA ALA A 194 20.44 -8.15 0.07
C ALA A 194 19.40 -9.20 -0.37
N LEU A 195 18.16 -8.79 -0.70
CA LEU A 195 17.16 -9.65 -1.33
C LEU A 195 17.44 -9.91 -2.82
N LEU A 196 18.34 -9.15 -3.46
CA LEU A 196 18.77 -9.33 -4.86
C LEU A 196 19.93 -10.31 -5.01
N ASP A 197 20.68 -10.53 -3.94
CA ASP A 197 21.82 -11.45 -3.89
C ASP A 197 21.54 -12.53 -2.86
N LEU A 198 21.28 -13.75 -3.34
CA LEU A 198 20.96 -14.90 -2.48
C LEU A 198 22.14 -15.31 -1.58
N ASP A 199 23.36 -14.86 -1.92
CA ASP A 199 24.59 -15.11 -1.18
C ASP A 199 25.05 -13.88 -0.37
N ALA A 200 24.30 -12.76 -0.40
CA ALA A 200 24.68 -11.54 0.30
C ALA A 200 24.53 -11.69 1.82
N ASP A 201 25.56 -11.29 2.52
CA ASP A 201 25.47 -11.02 3.96
C ASP A 201 24.40 -9.93 4.21
N LEU A 202 23.32 -10.29 4.90
CA LEU A 202 22.21 -9.38 5.24
C LEU A 202 22.63 -8.17 6.11
N SER A 203 23.91 -8.11 6.49
CA SER A 203 24.54 -6.99 7.17
C SER A 203 24.94 -5.82 6.24
N THR A 204 24.48 -5.80 4.97
CA THR A 204 24.74 -4.65 4.09
C THR A 204 24.27 -3.36 4.73
N SER A 205 25.24 -2.51 5.04
CA SER A 205 25.00 -1.25 5.73
C SER A 205 24.04 -0.35 4.93
N ASP A 206 23.24 0.46 5.61
CA ASP A 206 22.38 1.51 5.03
C ASP A 206 23.16 2.35 3.98
N ALA A 207 24.46 2.51 4.14
CA ALA A 207 25.35 3.22 3.22
C ALA A 207 25.49 2.55 1.84
N ALA A 208 25.47 1.22 1.75
CA ALA A 208 25.59 0.51 0.46
C ALA A 208 24.26 0.61 -0.32
N LEU A 209 23.14 0.50 0.38
CA LEU A 209 21.80 0.70 -0.16
C LEU A 209 21.64 2.13 -0.69
N ASP A 210 22.01 3.11 0.08
CA ASP A 210 21.97 4.51 -0.29
C ASP A 210 22.88 4.81 -1.50
N ALA A 211 24.09 4.27 -1.54
CA ALA A 211 25.01 4.40 -2.68
C ALA A 211 24.48 3.77 -3.97
N TYR A 212 23.73 2.65 -3.87
CA TYR A 212 23.09 2.03 -5.03
C TYR A 212 21.96 2.90 -5.58
N TYR A 213 21.05 3.34 -4.72
CA TYR A 213 19.91 4.15 -5.17
C TYR A 213 20.29 5.57 -5.58
N ARG A 214 21.37 6.16 -5.04
CA ARG A 214 21.92 7.45 -5.51
C ARG A 214 22.25 7.48 -7.00
N LYS A 215 22.60 6.32 -7.57
CA LYS A 215 22.91 6.21 -9.00
C LYS A 215 21.69 6.03 -9.89
N LEU A 216 20.60 5.51 -9.34
CA LEU A 216 19.39 5.17 -10.09
C LEU A 216 18.31 6.25 -9.99
N VAL A 217 18.23 6.93 -8.86
CA VAL A 217 17.19 7.91 -8.57
C VAL A 217 17.72 9.33 -8.83
N PRO A 218 17.12 10.12 -9.73
CA PRO A 218 17.57 11.48 -10.02
C PRO A 218 17.69 12.40 -8.79
N MET A 219 16.83 12.25 -7.78
CA MET A 219 16.95 12.99 -6.50
C MET A 219 18.14 12.51 -5.64
N GLY A 220 18.92 11.52 -6.08
CA GLY A 220 20.14 11.05 -5.42
C GLY A 220 19.92 10.37 -4.05
N ARG A 221 18.75 9.85 -3.77
CA ARG A 221 18.43 9.14 -2.52
C ARG A 221 17.27 8.19 -2.67
N ILE A 222 17.17 7.26 -1.75
CA ILE A 222 15.96 6.45 -1.54
C ILE A 222 14.84 7.32 -0.91
N GLY A 223 13.59 7.05 -1.24
CA GLY A 223 12.44 7.69 -0.62
C GLY A 223 12.18 7.16 0.79
N ARG A 224 11.53 7.96 1.62
CA ARG A 224 11.12 7.53 2.97
C ARG A 224 9.64 7.10 2.99
N PRO A 225 9.28 6.14 3.85
CA PRO A 225 7.89 5.70 4.02
C PRO A 225 6.92 6.85 4.35
N GLU A 226 7.36 7.86 5.11
CA GLU A 226 6.57 9.03 5.48
C GLU A 226 6.19 9.89 4.24
N GLU A 227 7.04 9.89 3.20
CA GLU A 227 6.74 10.61 1.97
C GLU A 227 5.59 9.93 1.20
N VAL A 228 5.53 8.59 1.24
CA VAL A 228 4.40 7.82 0.67
C VAL A 228 3.14 8.04 1.50
N ALA A 229 3.25 8.00 2.84
CA ALA A 229 2.14 8.25 3.75
C ALA A 229 1.51 9.65 3.55
N ALA A 230 2.34 10.67 3.27
CA ALA A 230 1.85 12.02 2.96
C ALA A 230 1.01 12.06 1.66
N LEU A 231 1.42 11.31 0.64
CA LEU A 231 0.64 11.19 -0.59
C LEU A 231 -0.65 10.37 -0.36
N ALA A 232 -0.60 9.30 0.44
CA ALA A 232 -1.77 8.52 0.83
C ALA A 232 -2.77 9.40 1.60
N LEU A 233 -2.30 10.24 2.52
CA LEU A 233 -3.11 11.22 3.24
C LEU A 233 -3.83 12.19 2.29
N PHE A 234 -3.11 12.78 1.34
CA PHE A 234 -3.68 13.66 0.32
C PHE A 234 -4.80 12.96 -0.47
N LEU A 235 -4.56 11.72 -0.92
CA LEU A 235 -5.54 10.96 -1.71
C LEU A 235 -6.74 10.49 -0.88
N THR A 236 -6.56 10.31 0.43
CA THR A 236 -7.63 9.91 1.37
C THR A 236 -8.44 11.12 1.83
N GLY A 237 -7.85 12.31 1.88
CA GLY A 237 -8.49 13.55 2.33
C GLY A 237 -9.32 14.27 1.25
N GLU A 238 -9.94 15.37 1.66
CA GLU A 238 -10.79 16.20 0.80
C GLU A 238 -9.99 17.06 -0.20
N ASP A 239 -8.68 17.26 0.04
CA ASP A 239 -7.79 18.01 -0.86
C ASP A 239 -7.73 17.38 -2.27
N SER A 240 -8.13 16.11 -2.41
CA SER A 240 -8.19 15.36 -3.68
C SER A 240 -9.62 15.06 -4.15
N SER A 241 -10.60 15.84 -3.76
CA SER A 241 -12.04 15.59 -3.98
C SER A 241 -12.45 15.46 -5.46
N TYR A 242 -11.68 16.01 -6.40
CA TYR A 242 -11.92 15.88 -7.85
C TYR A 242 -10.93 14.94 -8.56
N ILE A 243 -10.31 14.02 -7.80
CA ILE A 243 -9.30 13.10 -8.32
C ILE A 243 -9.77 11.66 -8.10
N THR A 244 -9.97 10.91 -9.20
CA THR A 244 -10.28 9.48 -9.18
C THR A 244 -9.73 8.77 -10.43
N GLY A 245 -9.39 7.49 -10.31
CA GLY A 245 -8.89 6.64 -11.40
C GLY A 245 -7.43 6.89 -11.80
N GLN A 246 -6.65 7.66 -11.02
CA GLN A 246 -5.32 8.11 -11.41
C GLN A 246 -4.19 7.37 -10.69
N PRO A 247 -3.08 7.06 -11.39
CA PRO A 247 -1.82 6.66 -10.77
C PRO A 247 -1.02 7.91 -10.38
N PHE A 248 -0.48 7.92 -9.17
CA PHE A 248 0.39 8.97 -8.66
C PHE A 248 1.80 8.41 -8.41
N VAL A 249 2.75 8.86 -9.21
CA VAL A 249 4.15 8.44 -9.10
C VAL A 249 4.83 9.22 -7.98
N ILE A 250 5.58 8.48 -7.13
CA ILE A 250 6.44 9.02 -6.08
C ILE A 250 7.74 8.21 -6.08
N ASP A 251 8.69 8.59 -6.92
CA ASP A 251 9.86 7.79 -7.27
C ASP A 251 11.19 8.59 -7.34
N GLY A 252 11.18 9.83 -6.90
CA GLY A 252 12.35 10.70 -6.96
C GLY A 252 12.82 11.02 -8.39
N GLY A 253 11.93 10.85 -9.38
CA GLY A 253 12.21 11.13 -10.80
C GLY A 253 12.69 9.91 -11.58
N TRP A 254 12.66 8.72 -11.01
CA TRP A 254 13.17 7.51 -11.68
C TRP A 254 12.49 7.24 -13.04
N LEU A 255 11.18 7.47 -13.15
CA LEU A 255 10.44 7.31 -14.42
C LEU A 255 10.42 8.56 -15.30
N ALA A 256 10.97 9.68 -14.85
CA ALA A 256 10.91 10.94 -15.63
C ALA A 256 11.76 10.89 -16.92
N GLY A 257 12.73 9.98 -16.98
CA GLY A 257 13.60 9.81 -18.15
C GLY A 257 14.95 9.17 -17.80
N VAL A 258 15.86 9.15 -18.76
CA VAL A 258 17.24 8.68 -18.56
C VAL A 258 18.09 9.88 -18.15
N SER A 259 18.75 9.79 -16.98
CA SER A 259 19.77 10.77 -16.60
C SER A 259 21.08 10.45 -17.32
N PRO A 260 21.64 11.37 -18.10
CA PRO A 260 22.94 11.17 -18.74
C PRO A 260 24.14 11.54 -17.82
N PHE A 261 23.89 11.94 -16.57
CA PHE A 261 24.89 12.41 -15.62
C PHE A 261 25.00 11.53 -14.39
#